data_1be3a9891b59629aa5a104b2752d2362
#
_entry.id   1be3a9891b59629aa5a104b2752d2362
#
_cell.length_a   1.000
_cell.length_b   1.000
_cell.length_c   1.000
_cell.angle_alpha   90.00
_cell.angle_beta   90.00
_cell.angle_gamma   90.00
#
_symmetry.space_group_name_H-M   'P 1'
#
loop_
_entity.id
_entity.type
_entity.pdbx_description
1 polymer ?
#
loop_
_entity_poly.entity_id
_entity_poly.type
_entity_poly.pdbx_seq_one_letter_code
_entity_poly.pdbx_strand_id
1 'polypeptide(L)'
;MEDMHMHLKKGVTDISIMQKYVEKCKEMKLNRVLFLDHGNRMSPKHTPVLNNSQVIDKFFENIKIIKENNPDIEINAGIESDFSYNEEFKEKEIEILRSYPFDYVIGSVHGMEKANYIDYLQANIDMIKTYPINIIGHLKLRKEYEQYKEKIEEIVKLATEKKLMFDINTSDRSRWNIQQLEYMLNLFKKYGTRYTVGSDAHNIDEIGYHIKEEYIKINKILSQTQRDIEYTVVSRGTEKAGSKGYIGITKIENNKRLLVLAKHFDKYIDTYKDSFEISAQYSIENIAISRFELMGAITIKPILNIIKDNILIIGLGNIGFTAMLYLLENNYKNISIITNKIEKYQAEAIDRLNKEYNSNIKFVDNYDFDYDTYIEATGCSEVIKNIVETAPNLSKIILLGVPREEKYLINPLDINRKNLMFIGGHELNGHTIEERRKIFEELLKINSKKDLKSFVNVYHVKDDIIEKILEHK
;
A
#
# COMPACT_ATOMS: atom_id res chain seq x y z
N MET A 1 13.08 -2.77 15.62
CA MET A 1 11.66 -3.15 15.83
C MET A 1 11.48 -3.46 17.31
N GLU A 2 10.26 -3.37 17.82
CA GLU A 2 9.95 -3.70 19.22
C GLU A 2 8.96 -4.87 19.31
N ASP A 3 9.00 -5.57 20.45
CA ASP A 3 7.96 -6.52 20.87
C ASP A 3 7.58 -6.20 22.32
N MET A 4 6.48 -5.49 22.47
CA MET A 4 6.05 -4.92 23.75
C MET A 4 4.97 -5.77 24.45
N HIS A 5 4.87 -7.08 24.10
CA HIS A 5 3.93 -8.00 24.73
C HIS A 5 4.42 -9.45 24.62
N MET A 6 5.23 -9.92 25.61
CA MET A 6 5.77 -11.28 25.63
C MET A 6 5.68 -11.90 27.01
N HIS A 7 5.03 -13.06 27.11
CA HIS A 7 4.87 -13.83 28.36
C HIS A 7 6.03 -14.76 28.60
N LEU A 8 6.74 -14.57 29.69
CA LEU A 8 7.91 -15.35 30.05
C LEU A 8 7.58 -16.74 30.62
N LYS A 9 6.39 -16.92 31.21
CA LYS A 9 6.00 -18.17 31.87
C LYS A 9 7.03 -18.59 32.94
N LYS A 10 7.62 -19.78 32.80
CA LYS A 10 8.68 -20.23 33.72
C LYS A 10 9.91 -19.32 33.73
N GLY A 11 10.13 -18.56 32.68
CA GLY A 11 11.23 -17.61 32.60
C GLY A 11 11.12 -16.43 33.58
N VAL A 12 9.96 -16.19 34.17
CA VAL A 12 9.80 -15.20 35.25
C VAL A 12 10.76 -15.46 36.41
N THR A 13 10.90 -16.73 36.82
CA THR A 13 11.77 -17.12 37.94
C THR A 13 13.05 -17.85 37.51
N ASP A 14 13.14 -18.30 36.25
CA ASP A 14 14.29 -19.01 35.69
C ASP A 14 15.07 -18.12 34.72
N ILE A 15 16.19 -17.61 35.18
CA ILE A 15 17.05 -16.71 34.40
C ILE A 15 17.61 -17.38 33.13
N SER A 16 17.81 -18.71 33.13
CA SER A 16 18.33 -19.40 31.96
C SER A 16 17.29 -19.44 30.82
N ILE A 17 16.03 -19.54 31.17
CA ILE A 17 14.93 -19.42 30.21
C ILE A 17 14.80 -17.96 29.73
N MET A 18 14.84 -16.99 30.64
CA MET A 18 14.79 -15.57 30.30
C MET A 18 15.92 -15.18 29.30
N GLN A 19 17.14 -15.69 29.49
CA GLN A 19 18.26 -15.50 28.58
C GLN A 19 17.97 -16.04 27.17
N LYS A 20 17.33 -17.20 27.04
CA LYS A 20 16.93 -17.77 25.75
C LYS A 20 15.91 -16.88 25.04
N TYR A 21 15.01 -16.21 25.78
CA TYR A 21 14.10 -15.23 25.22
C TYR A 21 14.86 -14.04 24.65
N VAL A 22 15.89 -13.53 25.34
CA VAL A 22 16.74 -12.43 24.83
C VAL A 22 17.47 -12.84 23.56
N GLU A 23 18.04 -14.05 23.53
CA GLU A 23 18.72 -14.58 22.36
C GLU A 23 17.78 -14.64 21.14
N LYS A 24 16.55 -15.11 21.35
CA LYS A 24 15.53 -15.12 20.32
C LYS A 24 15.13 -13.71 19.86
N CYS A 25 14.98 -12.77 20.77
CA CYS A 25 14.72 -11.37 20.43
C CYS A 25 15.82 -10.77 19.54
N LYS A 26 17.09 -11.05 19.85
CA LYS A 26 18.23 -10.62 19.02
C LYS A 26 18.23 -11.29 17.65
N GLU A 27 17.94 -12.58 17.56
CA GLU A 27 17.74 -13.30 16.29
C GLU A 27 16.68 -12.64 15.43
N MET A 28 15.55 -12.25 16.04
CA MET A 28 14.43 -11.57 15.39
C MET A 28 14.70 -10.07 15.12
N LYS A 29 15.90 -9.55 15.47
CA LYS A 29 16.30 -8.14 15.30
C LYS A 29 15.39 -7.16 16.03
N LEU A 30 14.92 -7.55 17.20
CA LEU A 30 14.21 -6.68 18.12
C LEU A 30 15.22 -5.88 18.93
N ASN A 31 15.03 -4.59 19.07
CA ASN A 31 15.90 -3.69 19.82
C ASN A 31 15.27 -3.13 21.10
N ARG A 32 13.96 -3.35 21.27
CA ARG A 32 13.19 -2.98 22.45
C ARG A 32 12.14 -4.05 22.73
N VAL A 33 12.07 -4.50 23.97
CA VAL A 33 11.18 -5.60 24.37
C VAL A 33 10.57 -5.36 25.74
N LEU A 34 9.35 -5.88 25.96
CA LEU A 34 8.68 -5.90 27.24
C LEU A 34 8.49 -7.35 27.69
N PHE A 35 9.25 -7.76 28.68
CA PHE A 35 9.10 -9.02 29.36
C PHE A 35 8.06 -8.91 30.47
N LEU A 36 7.03 -9.72 30.38
CA LEU A 36 5.93 -9.72 31.31
C LEU A 36 5.38 -11.13 31.58
N ASP A 37 4.44 -11.21 32.46
CA ASP A 37 3.46 -12.28 32.52
C ASP A 37 2.16 -11.76 33.13
N HIS A 38 1.16 -12.64 33.21
CA HIS A 38 -0.11 -12.25 33.84
C HIS A 38 0.05 -12.01 35.33
N GLY A 39 -0.67 -11.03 35.85
CA GLY A 39 -0.99 -10.88 37.26
C GLY A 39 -2.07 -11.86 37.71
N ASN A 40 -2.98 -11.43 38.58
CA ASN A 40 -4.14 -12.24 38.90
C ASN A 40 -5.08 -12.36 37.69
N ARG A 41 -5.60 -13.55 37.44
CA ARG A 41 -6.55 -13.83 36.37
C ARG A 41 -7.88 -14.32 36.90
N MET A 42 -8.96 -13.76 36.35
CA MET A 42 -10.32 -14.21 36.61
C MET A 42 -10.66 -15.53 35.92
N SER A 43 -9.90 -15.95 34.90
CA SER A 43 -10.15 -17.16 34.16
C SER A 43 -9.47 -18.38 34.83
N PRO A 44 -10.21 -19.44 35.17
CA PRO A 44 -9.64 -20.65 35.79
C PRO A 44 -8.70 -21.45 34.88
N LYS A 45 -8.67 -21.10 33.58
CA LYS A 45 -7.84 -21.78 32.55
C LYS A 45 -6.37 -21.35 32.54
N HIS A 46 -6.03 -20.25 33.19
CA HIS A 46 -4.69 -19.69 33.17
C HIS A 46 -4.17 -19.52 34.61
N THR A 47 -3.00 -20.04 34.85
CA THR A 47 -2.33 -19.88 36.14
C THR A 47 -1.69 -18.52 36.21
N PRO A 48 -2.05 -17.65 37.16
CA PRO A 48 -1.37 -16.35 37.34
C PRO A 48 0.10 -16.61 37.71
N VAL A 49 1.00 -15.80 37.16
CA VAL A 49 2.45 -15.96 37.38
C VAL A 49 2.99 -14.84 38.28
N LEU A 50 2.67 -13.55 37.97
CA LEU A 50 3.09 -12.39 38.76
C LEU A 50 2.03 -12.01 39.81
N ASN A 51 1.75 -12.92 40.76
CA ASN A 51 0.64 -12.76 41.70
C ASN A 51 1.03 -12.79 43.19
N ASN A 52 2.30 -12.95 43.49
CA ASN A 52 2.80 -12.86 44.88
C ASN A 52 4.20 -12.24 44.92
N SER A 53 4.56 -11.70 46.10
CA SER A 53 5.80 -10.95 46.28
C SER A 53 7.06 -11.74 45.93
N GLN A 54 7.14 -13.02 46.36
CA GLN A 54 8.34 -13.83 46.11
C GLN A 54 8.63 -14.04 44.63
N VAL A 55 7.58 -14.26 43.83
CA VAL A 55 7.72 -14.42 42.36
C VAL A 55 8.08 -13.07 41.72
N ILE A 56 7.43 -11.98 42.14
CA ILE A 56 7.66 -10.64 41.56
C ILE A 56 9.09 -10.18 41.93
N ASP A 57 9.51 -10.34 43.17
CA ASP A 57 10.88 -9.97 43.59
C ASP A 57 11.92 -10.73 42.74
N LYS A 58 11.72 -12.05 42.56
CA LYS A 58 12.60 -12.88 41.74
C LYS A 58 12.61 -12.47 40.28
N PHE A 59 11.47 -12.06 39.75
CA PHE A 59 11.36 -11.51 38.40
C PHE A 59 12.23 -10.25 38.24
N PHE A 60 12.14 -9.28 39.16
CA PHE A 60 12.94 -8.07 39.11
C PHE A 60 14.43 -8.32 39.31
N GLU A 61 14.82 -9.26 40.16
CA GLU A 61 16.22 -9.69 40.28
C GLU A 61 16.76 -10.21 38.94
N ASN A 62 16.01 -11.12 38.30
CA ASN A 62 16.40 -11.69 37.03
C ASN A 62 16.44 -10.63 35.90
N ILE A 63 15.46 -9.74 35.85
CA ILE A 63 15.43 -8.62 34.88
C ILE A 63 16.66 -7.73 35.02
N LYS A 64 17.08 -7.41 36.25
CA LYS A 64 18.27 -6.61 36.51
C LYS A 64 19.53 -7.29 35.93
N ILE A 65 19.73 -8.55 36.23
CA ILE A 65 20.89 -9.34 35.74
C ILE A 65 20.86 -9.40 34.19
N ILE A 66 19.70 -9.65 33.62
CA ILE A 66 19.55 -9.79 32.17
C ILE A 66 19.81 -8.44 31.48
N LYS A 67 19.34 -7.31 32.00
CA LYS A 67 19.65 -5.96 31.48
C LYS A 67 21.17 -5.69 31.49
N GLU A 68 21.84 -6.01 32.61
CA GLU A 68 23.29 -5.83 32.75
C GLU A 68 24.10 -6.65 31.72
N ASN A 69 23.66 -7.88 31.46
CA ASN A 69 24.33 -8.79 30.52
C ASN A 69 24.01 -8.55 29.04
N ASN A 70 22.99 -7.74 28.73
CA ASN A 70 22.51 -7.51 27.37
C ASN A 70 22.28 -6.02 27.08
N PRO A 71 23.35 -5.17 27.12
CA PRO A 71 23.20 -3.71 26.96
C PRO A 71 22.86 -3.28 25.54
N ASP A 72 22.89 -4.19 24.58
CA ASP A 72 22.59 -3.98 23.16
C ASP A 72 21.07 -4.06 22.83
N ILE A 73 20.25 -4.42 23.80
CA ILE A 73 18.78 -4.47 23.64
C ILE A 73 18.10 -3.79 24.84
N GLU A 74 17.11 -2.95 24.56
CA GLU A 74 16.29 -2.31 25.60
C GLU A 74 15.27 -3.32 26.12
N ILE A 75 15.48 -3.79 27.36
CA ILE A 75 14.59 -4.73 28.03
C ILE A 75 13.78 -3.99 29.08
N ASN A 76 12.46 -4.10 29.04
CA ASN A 76 11.53 -3.53 29.99
C ASN A 76 10.85 -4.63 30.81
N ALA A 77 10.53 -4.35 32.05
CA ALA A 77 9.78 -5.22 32.96
C ALA A 77 8.30 -4.82 32.97
N GLY A 78 7.40 -5.75 32.76
CA GLY A 78 5.97 -5.45 32.77
C GLY A 78 5.09 -6.52 33.40
N ILE A 79 3.82 -6.22 33.44
CA ILE A 79 2.76 -7.12 33.88
C ILE A 79 1.53 -6.91 33.00
N GLU A 80 0.82 -8.00 32.65
CA GLU A 80 -0.51 -7.92 32.06
C GLU A 80 -1.56 -8.12 33.16
N SER A 81 -2.37 -7.11 33.38
CA SER A 81 -3.40 -7.05 34.42
C SER A 81 -4.79 -7.20 33.84
N ASP A 82 -5.56 -8.14 34.41
CA ASP A 82 -6.96 -8.39 34.01
C ASP A 82 -7.88 -7.38 34.69
N PHE A 83 -8.75 -6.75 33.88
CA PHE A 83 -9.83 -5.95 34.41
C PHE A 83 -10.94 -6.82 35.03
N SER A 84 -11.45 -6.40 36.17
CA SER A 84 -12.58 -7.05 36.84
C SER A 84 -13.52 -6.04 37.48
N TYR A 85 -14.82 -6.35 37.44
CA TYR A 85 -15.85 -5.67 38.22
C TYR A 85 -15.93 -6.16 39.68
N ASN A 86 -15.22 -7.23 40.04
CA ASN A 86 -15.12 -7.67 41.43
C ASN A 86 -14.17 -6.75 42.20
N GLU A 87 -14.68 -5.99 43.18
CA GLU A 87 -13.89 -4.99 43.90
C GLU A 87 -12.74 -5.59 44.69
N GLU A 88 -12.92 -6.75 45.35
CA GLU A 88 -11.84 -7.41 46.09
C GLU A 88 -10.67 -7.82 45.16
N PHE A 89 -10.99 -8.36 43.99
CA PHE A 89 -10.01 -8.70 42.98
C PHE A 89 -9.29 -7.45 42.49
N LYS A 90 -10.04 -6.40 42.17
CA LYS A 90 -9.53 -5.13 41.67
C LYS A 90 -8.59 -4.45 42.64
N GLU A 91 -8.97 -4.41 43.93
CA GLU A 91 -8.14 -3.80 44.97
C GLU A 91 -6.80 -4.51 45.11
N LYS A 92 -6.80 -5.85 45.16
CA LYS A 92 -5.57 -6.65 45.21
C LYS A 92 -4.68 -6.44 43.99
N GLU A 93 -5.28 -6.36 42.83
CA GLU A 93 -4.55 -6.13 41.56
C GLU A 93 -3.91 -4.74 41.57
N ILE A 94 -4.66 -3.71 41.87
CA ILE A 94 -4.17 -2.32 41.95
C ILE A 94 -3.06 -2.18 43.02
N GLU A 95 -3.15 -2.90 44.13
CA GLU A 95 -2.11 -2.91 45.15
C GLU A 95 -0.79 -3.43 44.61
N ILE A 96 -0.79 -4.55 43.87
CA ILE A 96 0.38 -5.10 43.18
C ILE A 96 0.94 -4.08 42.20
N LEU A 97 0.09 -3.52 41.34
CA LEU A 97 0.51 -2.58 40.29
C LEU A 97 1.17 -1.32 40.85
N ARG A 98 0.82 -0.89 42.07
CA ARG A 98 1.40 0.27 42.74
C ARG A 98 2.62 -0.05 43.59
N SER A 99 2.74 -1.28 44.05
CA SER A 99 3.80 -1.69 44.96
C SER A 99 5.11 -2.05 44.27
N TYR A 100 5.09 -2.31 42.97
CA TYR A 100 6.25 -2.74 42.19
C TYR A 100 6.56 -1.76 41.04
N PRO A 101 7.86 -1.54 40.72
CA PRO A 101 8.30 -0.59 39.72
C PRO A 101 8.26 -1.19 38.29
N PHE A 102 7.09 -1.63 37.83
CA PHE A 102 6.91 -2.05 36.47
C PHE A 102 7.16 -0.90 35.51
N ASP A 103 7.99 -1.10 34.49
CA ASP A 103 8.22 -0.12 33.43
C ASP A 103 6.90 0.12 32.63
N TYR A 104 6.13 -0.97 32.40
CA TYR A 104 4.83 -0.91 31.74
C TYR A 104 3.82 -1.89 32.35
N VAL A 105 2.59 -1.42 32.43
CA VAL A 105 1.40 -2.20 32.81
C VAL A 105 0.47 -2.28 31.60
N ILE A 106 0.22 -3.48 31.11
CA ILE A 106 -0.80 -3.75 30.10
C ILE A 106 -2.11 -4.05 30.84
N GLY A 107 -3.17 -3.32 30.51
CA GLY A 107 -4.51 -3.63 30.98
C GLY A 107 -5.31 -4.35 29.92
N SER A 108 -5.92 -5.48 30.27
CA SER A 108 -6.68 -6.31 29.33
C SER A 108 -8.05 -6.71 29.89
N VAL A 109 -9.03 -6.82 28.98
CA VAL A 109 -10.37 -7.32 29.32
C VAL A 109 -10.52 -8.74 28.76
N HIS A 110 -10.35 -9.72 29.63
CA HIS A 110 -10.54 -11.12 29.32
C HIS A 110 -11.88 -11.68 29.83
N GLY A 111 -12.26 -12.88 29.36
CA GLY A 111 -13.43 -13.58 29.89
C GLY A 111 -14.78 -13.05 29.38
N MET A 112 -14.77 -12.03 28.53
CA MET A 112 -15.99 -11.42 27.97
C MET A 112 -16.26 -11.82 26.50
N GLU A 113 -15.70 -12.92 26.04
CA GLU A 113 -15.85 -13.36 24.63
C GLU A 113 -17.30 -13.63 24.23
N LYS A 114 -18.14 -14.04 25.21
CA LYS A 114 -19.58 -14.32 25.03
C LYS A 114 -20.48 -13.16 25.43
N ALA A 115 -19.95 -12.07 26.01
CA ALA A 115 -20.72 -10.88 26.36
C ALA A 115 -21.13 -10.10 25.10
N ASN A 116 -22.15 -9.26 25.22
CA ASN A 116 -22.48 -8.30 24.19
C ASN A 116 -21.28 -7.41 23.89
N TYR A 117 -21.11 -7.02 22.63
CA TYR A 117 -19.92 -6.24 22.25
C TYR A 117 -19.87 -4.87 22.93
N ILE A 118 -21.04 -4.26 23.15
CA ILE A 118 -21.14 -2.99 23.87
C ILE A 118 -20.63 -3.10 25.32
N ASP A 119 -20.94 -4.23 26.00
CA ASP A 119 -20.50 -4.46 27.39
C ASP A 119 -18.97 -4.65 27.45
N TYR A 120 -18.38 -5.35 26.45
CA TYR A 120 -16.93 -5.48 26.32
C TYR A 120 -16.26 -4.13 26.10
N LEU A 121 -16.81 -3.27 25.23
CA LEU A 121 -16.29 -1.91 25.02
C LEU A 121 -16.43 -1.06 26.27
N GLN A 122 -17.54 -1.18 26.99
CA GLN A 122 -17.73 -0.48 28.26
C GLN A 122 -16.73 -0.92 29.33
N ALA A 123 -16.43 -2.21 29.42
CA ALA A 123 -15.42 -2.73 30.32
C ALA A 123 -14.03 -2.16 30.05
N ASN A 124 -13.66 -1.95 28.78
CA ASN A 124 -12.41 -1.27 28.41
C ASN A 124 -12.41 0.20 28.89
N ILE A 125 -13.51 0.92 28.76
CA ILE A 125 -13.64 2.28 29.28
C ILE A 125 -13.46 2.32 30.80
N ASP A 126 -14.13 1.40 31.50
CA ASP A 126 -14.07 1.33 32.95
C ASP A 126 -12.67 0.93 33.46
N MET A 127 -12.00 0.03 32.76
CA MET A 127 -10.59 -0.30 33.00
C MET A 127 -9.69 0.94 32.85
N ILE A 128 -9.82 1.67 31.76
CA ILE A 128 -9.04 2.90 31.51
C ILE A 128 -9.27 3.92 32.62
N LYS A 129 -10.47 4.02 33.14
CA LYS A 129 -10.82 4.97 34.22
C LYS A 129 -10.27 4.59 35.58
N THR A 130 -10.14 3.29 35.86
CA THR A 130 -9.95 2.79 37.22
C THR A 130 -8.63 2.11 37.49
N TYR A 131 -7.94 1.55 36.48
CA TYR A 131 -6.68 0.85 36.62
C TYR A 131 -5.48 1.75 36.30
N PRO A 132 -4.34 1.62 37.02
CA PRO A 132 -3.10 2.36 36.73
C PRO A 132 -2.30 1.66 35.60
N ILE A 133 -2.84 1.70 34.38
CA ILE A 133 -2.25 1.07 33.19
C ILE A 133 -1.48 2.05 32.33
N ASN A 134 -0.58 1.55 31.48
CA ASN A 134 0.18 2.31 30.48
C ASN A 134 -0.25 1.94 29.05
N ILE A 135 -0.64 0.68 28.86
CA ILE A 135 -0.96 0.11 27.56
C ILE A 135 -2.34 -0.57 27.65
N ILE A 136 -3.16 -0.37 26.66
CA ILE A 136 -4.42 -1.09 26.46
C ILE A 136 -4.09 -2.35 25.65
N GLY A 137 -4.20 -3.52 26.27
CA GLY A 137 -3.90 -4.80 25.65
C GLY A 137 -4.93 -5.20 24.60
N HIS A 138 -4.46 -5.69 23.49
CA HIS A 138 -5.20 -6.35 22.38
C HIS A 138 -6.71 -6.07 22.29
N LEU A 139 -7.11 -4.78 22.21
CA LEU A 139 -8.50 -4.38 22.03
C LEU A 139 -9.12 -5.14 20.83
N LYS A 140 -10.12 -5.98 21.09
CA LYS A 140 -10.75 -6.81 20.05
C LYS A 140 -11.76 -6.01 19.25
N LEU A 141 -11.52 -5.85 17.95
CA LEU A 141 -12.51 -5.35 17.00
C LEU A 141 -13.29 -6.55 16.44
N ARG A 142 -14.50 -6.78 16.95
CA ARG A 142 -15.37 -7.87 16.46
C ARG A 142 -15.93 -7.53 15.07
N LYS A 143 -16.54 -8.52 14.38
CA LYS A 143 -17.09 -8.33 13.03
C LYS A 143 -18.10 -7.16 12.95
N GLU A 144 -18.85 -6.94 14.00
CA GLU A 144 -19.85 -5.90 14.13
C GLU A 144 -19.28 -4.52 14.55
N TYR A 145 -17.96 -4.34 14.64
CA TYR A 145 -17.32 -3.09 15.15
C TYR A 145 -17.79 -1.82 14.42
N GLU A 146 -18.17 -1.94 13.15
CA GLU A 146 -18.68 -0.84 12.34
C GLU A 146 -19.87 -0.13 12.98
N GLN A 147 -20.73 -0.89 13.71
CA GLN A 147 -21.92 -0.36 14.40
C GLN A 147 -21.56 0.37 15.69
N TYR A 148 -20.34 0.21 16.19
CA TYR A 148 -19.87 0.73 17.49
C TYR A 148 -18.70 1.71 17.36
N LYS A 149 -18.51 2.29 16.17
CA LYS A 149 -17.41 3.22 15.89
C LYS A 149 -17.34 4.39 16.86
N GLU A 150 -18.47 4.94 17.25
CA GLU A 150 -18.53 6.04 18.26
C GLU A 150 -17.98 5.61 19.61
N LYS A 151 -18.30 4.39 20.05
CA LYS A 151 -17.82 3.84 21.31
C LYS A 151 -16.33 3.52 21.29
N ILE A 152 -15.82 3.01 20.17
CA ILE A 152 -14.40 2.78 19.95
C ILE A 152 -13.63 4.12 19.92
N GLU A 153 -14.20 5.13 19.28
CA GLU A 153 -13.63 6.47 19.26
C GLU A 153 -13.59 7.12 20.67
N GLU A 154 -14.61 6.87 21.50
CA GLU A 154 -14.62 7.27 22.93
C GLU A 154 -13.44 6.63 23.68
N ILE A 155 -13.17 5.32 23.47
CA ILE A 155 -12.02 4.62 24.07
C ILE A 155 -10.70 5.27 23.66
N VAL A 156 -10.54 5.57 22.35
CA VAL A 156 -9.31 6.19 21.83
C VAL A 156 -9.08 7.58 22.39
N LYS A 157 -10.14 8.41 22.49
CA LYS A 157 -10.08 9.75 23.10
C LYS A 157 -9.66 9.67 24.57
N LEU A 158 -10.32 8.83 25.35
CA LEU A 158 -10.03 8.64 26.76
C LEU A 158 -8.60 8.14 27.01
N ALA A 159 -8.14 7.19 26.19
CA ALA A 159 -6.77 6.69 26.23
C ALA A 159 -5.76 7.81 25.93
N THR A 160 -6.05 8.65 24.95
CA THR A 160 -5.19 9.79 24.59
C THR A 160 -5.11 10.82 25.73
N GLU A 161 -6.25 11.18 26.33
CA GLU A 161 -6.32 12.09 27.48
C GLU A 161 -5.48 11.58 28.65
N LYS A 162 -5.50 10.27 28.90
CA LYS A 162 -4.71 9.62 29.94
C LYS A 162 -3.28 9.25 29.50
N LYS A 163 -2.86 9.61 28.29
CA LYS A 163 -1.53 9.33 27.72
C LYS A 163 -1.19 7.83 27.61
N LEU A 164 -2.20 6.99 27.52
CA LEU A 164 -2.04 5.56 27.32
C LEU A 164 -1.63 5.23 25.86
N MET A 165 -1.09 4.03 25.68
CA MET A 165 -0.78 3.46 24.38
C MET A 165 -1.73 2.30 24.06
N PHE A 166 -1.87 1.95 22.80
CA PHE A 166 -2.55 0.74 22.38
C PHE A 166 -1.52 -0.33 21.99
N ASP A 167 -1.78 -1.57 22.36
CA ASP A 167 -1.06 -2.74 21.88
C ASP A 167 -1.62 -3.15 20.51
N ILE A 168 -0.85 -2.92 19.43
CA ILE A 168 -1.11 -3.52 18.12
C ILE A 168 -0.61 -4.95 18.18
N ASN A 169 -1.52 -5.86 18.50
CA ASN A 169 -1.21 -7.25 18.73
C ASN A 169 -1.06 -8.02 17.41
N THR A 170 0.02 -8.79 17.26
CA THR A 170 0.32 -9.52 16.05
C THR A 170 0.00 -11.02 16.13
N SER A 171 -0.47 -11.51 17.29
CA SER A 171 -0.89 -12.91 17.43
C SER A 171 -2.13 -13.22 16.59
N ASP A 172 -2.20 -14.41 16.01
CA ASP A 172 -3.36 -14.84 15.20
C ASP A 172 -4.70 -14.79 15.96
N ARG A 173 -4.65 -14.76 17.30
CA ARG A 173 -5.84 -14.71 18.16
C ARG A 173 -6.45 -13.33 18.31
N SER A 174 -5.64 -12.29 18.15
CA SER A 174 -6.01 -10.91 18.50
C SER A 174 -5.69 -9.89 17.42
N ARG A 175 -4.98 -10.28 16.37
CA ARG A 175 -4.54 -9.42 15.27
C ARG A 175 -5.72 -8.78 14.56
N TRP A 176 -5.63 -7.50 14.32
CA TRP A 176 -6.58 -6.80 13.47
C TRP A 176 -6.36 -7.16 12.00
N ASN A 177 -7.44 -7.33 11.27
CA ASN A 177 -7.35 -7.39 9.81
C ASN A 177 -6.94 -6.00 9.25
N ILE A 178 -6.62 -5.95 7.96
CA ILE A 178 -6.11 -4.70 7.35
C ILE A 178 -7.06 -3.52 7.48
N GLN A 179 -8.36 -3.73 7.37
CA GLN A 179 -9.39 -2.69 7.49
C GLN A 179 -9.51 -2.17 8.93
N GLN A 180 -9.43 -3.08 9.90
CA GLN A 180 -9.45 -2.74 11.32
C GLN A 180 -8.19 -1.98 11.75
N LEU A 181 -7.02 -2.45 11.31
CA LEU A 181 -5.73 -1.79 11.56
C LEU A 181 -5.74 -0.37 11.00
N GLU A 182 -6.20 -0.21 9.78
CA GLU A 182 -6.33 1.08 9.14
C GLU A 182 -7.28 2.02 9.88
N TYR A 183 -8.46 1.52 10.26
CA TYR A 183 -9.42 2.28 11.04
C TYR A 183 -8.81 2.79 12.36
N MET A 184 -8.12 1.92 13.11
CA MET A 184 -7.49 2.30 14.36
C MET A 184 -6.33 3.27 14.16
N LEU A 185 -5.45 3.06 13.18
CA LEU A 185 -4.35 3.98 12.88
C LEU A 185 -4.85 5.37 12.48
N ASN A 186 -5.97 5.45 11.75
CA ASN A 186 -6.60 6.73 11.42
C ASN A 186 -7.14 7.45 12.68
N LEU A 187 -7.73 6.71 13.63
CA LEU A 187 -8.12 7.27 14.91
C LEU A 187 -6.91 7.72 15.72
N PHE A 188 -5.84 6.91 15.77
CA PHE A 188 -4.61 7.28 16.47
C PHE A 188 -3.99 8.56 15.91
N LYS A 189 -3.95 8.67 14.58
CA LYS A 189 -3.49 9.89 13.90
C LYS A 189 -4.37 11.10 14.22
N LYS A 190 -5.70 10.90 14.20
CA LYS A 190 -6.68 11.96 14.47
C LYS A 190 -6.53 12.55 15.87
N TYR A 191 -6.24 11.70 16.88
CA TYR A 191 -6.19 12.11 18.29
C TYR A 191 -4.78 12.23 18.86
N GLY A 192 -3.74 11.89 18.09
CA GLY A 192 -2.36 11.85 18.57
C GLY A 192 -2.10 10.71 19.55
N THR A 193 -2.86 9.62 19.46
CA THR A 193 -2.72 8.44 20.33
C THR A 193 -1.46 7.66 19.98
N ARG A 194 -0.72 7.21 21.00
CA ARG A 194 0.46 6.37 20.83
C ARG A 194 0.08 4.90 20.78
N TYR A 195 0.94 4.08 20.20
CA TYR A 195 0.79 2.63 20.16
C TYR A 195 2.14 1.94 20.31
N THR A 196 2.09 0.66 20.64
CA THR A 196 3.20 -0.30 20.64
C THR A 196 2.83 -1.48 19.75
N VAL A 197 3.80 -2.31 19.39
CA VAL A 197 3.56 -3.56 18.67
C VAL A 197 4.00 -4.73 19.57
N GLY A 198 3.16 -5.75 19.70
CA GLY A 198 3.43 -6.90 20.55
C GLY A 198 3.00 -8.23 19.94
N SER A 199 3.82 -9.28 20.10
CA SER A 199 3.52 -10.62 19.58
C SER A 199 2.51 -11.39 20.43
N ASP A 200 2.35 -11.03 21.71
CA ASP A 200 1.61 -11.82 22.69
C ASP A 200 2.12 -13.26 22.77
N ALA A 201 3.46 -13.39 22.62
CA ALA A 201 4.14 -14.68 22.63
C ALA A 201 3.99 -15.37 23.98
N HIS A 202 3.60 -16.64 23.97
CA HIS A 202 3.47 -17.49 25.15
C HIS A 202 4.53 -18.59 25.20
N ASN A 203 5.39 -18.63 24.21
CA ASN A 203 6.58 -19.50 24.12
C ASN A 203 7.64 -18.85 23.21
N ILE A 204 8.86 -19.41 23.23
CA ILE A 204 10.01 -18.83 22.51
C ILE A 204 9.81 -18.77 20.99
N ASP A 205 9.09 -19.73 20.41
CA ASP A 205 8.89 -19.80 18.95
C ASP A 205 7.92 -18.74 18.44
N GLU A 206 7.10 -18.17 19.31
CA GLU A 206 6.14 -17.10 18.98
C GLU A 206 6.75 -15.70 19.09
N ILE A 207 7.97 -15.54 19.62
CA ILE A 207 8.62 -14.24 19.79
C ILE A 207 8.81 -13.56 18.44
N GLY A 208 8.36 -12.32 18.34
CA GLY A 208 8.46 -11.54 17.10
C GLY A 208 7.53 -12.01 15.98
N TYR A 209 6.57 -12.90 16.26
CA TYR A 209 5.65 -13.45 15.28
C TYR A 209 4.86 -12.33 14.58
N HIS A 210 4.95 -12.30 13.26
CA HIS A 210 4.35 -11.29 12.39
C HIS A 210 4.73 -9.81 12.65
N ILE A 211 5.61 -9.48 13.60
CA ILE A 211 5.96 -8.08 13.93
C ILE A 211 6.51 -7.35 12.72
N LYS A 212 7.45 -7.94 11.99
CA LYS A 212 8.02 -7.32 10.79
C LYS A 212 6.96 -7.02 9.72
N GLU A 213 6.05 -7.94 9.50
CA GLU A 213 4.94 -7.77 8.55
C GLU A 213 4.01 -6.64 8.99
N GLU A 214 3.73 -6.57 10.29
CA GLU A 214 2.84 -5.54 10.84
C GLU A 214 3.47 -4.14 10.74
N TYR A 215 4.75 -4.00 11.04
CA TYR A 215 5.48 -2.74 10.80
C TYR A 215 5.44 -2.31 9.34
N ILE A 216 5.55 -3.24 8.39
CA ILE A 216 5.42 -2.93 6.96
C ILE A 216 4.02 -2.40 6.65
N LYS A 217 2.96 -3.03 7.19
CA LYS A 217 1.57 -2.57 7.02
C LYS A 217 1.33 -1.21 7.67
N ILE A 218 1.76 -1.03 8.94
CA ILE A 218 1.65 0.23 9.67
C ILE A 218 2.33 1.36 8.89
N ASN A 219 3.57 1.16 8.46
CA ASN A 219 4.31 2.15 7.69
C ASN A 219 3.61 2.44 6.37
N LYS A 220 3.08 1.43 5.69
CA LYS A 220 2.30 1.60 4.47
C LYS A 220 1.06 2.45 4.71
N ILE A 221 0.29 2.18 5.77
CA ILE A 221 -0.92 2.93 6.12
C ILE A 221 -0.59 4.37 6.56
N LEU A 222 0.43 4.55 7.41
CA LEU A 222 0.81 5.88 7.91
C LEU A 222 1.49 6.76 6.88
N SER A 223 2.21 6.18 5.93
CA SER A 223 2.79 6.90 4.79
C SER A 223 1.74 7.31 3.76
N GLN A 224 0.54 6.74 3.85
CA GLN A 224 -0.59 7.11 3.03
C GLN A 224 -1.15 8.44 3.54
N THR A 225 -0.77 9.53 2.90
CA THR A 225 -1.49 10.79 3.06
C THR A 225 -2.87 10.56 2.47
N GLN A 226 -3.88 10.53 3.34
CA GLN A 226 -5.28 10.43 2.96
C GLN A 226 -5.67 11.73 2.24
N ARG A 227 -5.44 11.79 0.94
CA ARG A 227 -6.05 12.79 0.08
C ARG A 227 -7.21 12.12 -0.62
N ASP A 228 -8.41 12.63 -0.40
CA ASP A 228 -9.60 12.14 -1.07
C ASP A 228 -9.41 12.23 -2.58
N ILE A 229 -9.33 11.08 -3.25
CA ILE A 229 -9.43 11.02 -4.70
C ILE A 229 -10.85 11.48 -5.05
N GLU A 230 -10.94 12.50 -5.90
CA GLU A 230 -12.23 13.00 -6.35
C GLU A 230 -12.62 12.38 -7.69
N TYR A 231 -11.63 12.17 -8.56
CA TYR A 231 -11.84 11.66 -9.90
C TYR A 231 -10.97 10.46 -10.21
N THR A 232 -11.57 9.52 -10.92
CA THR A 232 -10.85 8.40 -11.51
C THR A 232 -11.01 8.47 -13.01
N VAL A 233 -9.89 8.33 -13.71
CA VAL A 233 -9.90 8.32 -15.16
C VAL A 233 -9.63 6.95 -15.69
N VAL A 234 -10.53 6.45 -16.52
CA VAL A 234 -10.46 5.15 -17.18
C VAL A 234 -10.51 5.38 -18.68
N SER A 235 -9.72 4.63 -19.44
CA SER A 235 -9.86 4.70 -20.88
C SER A 235 -11.16 4.08 -21.36
N ARG A 236 -11.73 4.62 -22.44
CA ARG A 236 -12.89 4.00 -23.11
C ARG A 236 -12.56 2.58 -23.54
N GLY A 237 -13.43 1.63 -23.19
CA GLY A 237 -13.31 0.22 -23.57
C GLY A 237 -12.58 -0.66 -22.56
N THR A 238 -11.94 -0.11 -21.53
CA THR A 238 -11.31 -0.91 -20.46
C THR A 238 -12.26 -1.24 -19.32
N GLU A 239 -13.43 -0.64 -19.27
CA GLU A 239 -14.49 -0.88 -18.28
C GLU A 239 -14.93 -2.36 -18.23
N LYS A 240 -14.80 -3.08 -19.35
CA LYS A 240 -15.14 -4.51 -19.45
C LYS A 240 -13.97 -5.47 -19.17
N ALA A 241 -12.75 -4.96 -19.10
CA ALA A 241 -11.55 -5.79 -19.11
C ALA A 241 -10.85 -5.90 -17.75
N GLY A 242 -11.36 -5.28 -16.70
CA GLY A 242 -10.71 -5.30 -15.38
C GLY A 242 -9.28 -4.75 -15.45
N SER A 243 -9.04 -3.68 -16.22
CA SER A 243 -7.69 -3.22 -16.49
C SER A 243 -6.99 -2.73 -15.22
N LYS A 244 -5.77 -3.18 -15.04
CA LYS A 244 -4.88 -2.76 -13.97
C LYS A 244 -4.28 -1.40 -14.36
N GLY A 245 -4.73 -0.31 -13.79
CA GLY A 245 -4.10 0.98 -13.97
C GLY A 245 -5.11 2.11 -14.16
N TYR A 246 -5.52 2.69 -13.05
CA TYR A 246 -6.34 3.88 -13.01
C TYR A 246 -5.46 5.08 -12.65
N ILE A 247 -5.82 6.25 -13.17
CA ILE A 247 -5.26 7.50 -12.69
C ILE A 247 -6.24 8.09 -11.69
N GLY A 248 -5.77 8.33 -10.47
CA GLY A 248 -6.50 9.06 -9.45
C GLY A 248 -6.14 10.55 -9.46
N ILE A 249 -7.13 11.43 -9.36
CA ILE A 249 -6.95 12.88 -9.26
C ILE A 249 -7.64 13.36 -7.99
N THR A 250 -6.91 14.06 -7.11
CA THR A 250 -7.45 14.55 -5.86
C THR A 250 -8.28 15.81 -6.04
N LYS A 251 -9.02 16.17 -4.99
CA LYS A 251 -9.66 17.50 -4.87
C LYS A 251 -8.64 18.63 -4.97
N ILE A 252 -9.15 19.81 -5.33
CA ILE A 252 -8.34 21.02 -5.34
C ILE A 252 -8.10 21.46 -3.89
N GLU A 253 -6.83 21.55 -3.52
CA GLU A 253 -6.38 22.15 -2.28
C GLU A 253 -5.31 23.21 -2.58
N ASN A 254 -5.44 24.39 -2.04
CA ASN A 254 -4.48 25.49 -2.28
C ASN A 254 -4.18 25.74 -3.77
N ASN A 255 -5.20 25.70 -4.62
CA ASN A 255 -5.11 25.86 -6.07
C ASN A 255 -4.27 24.78 -6.79
N LYS A 256 -4.12 23.62 -6.18
CA LYS A 256 -3.37 22.47 -6.71
C LYS A 256 -4.17 21.18 -6.58
N ARG A 257 -3.85 20.23 -7.43
CA ARG A 257 -4.33 18.83 -7.39
C ARG A 257 -3.14 17.89 -7.32
N LEU A 258 -3.36 16.71 -6.82
CA LEU A 258 -2.37 15.63 -6.87
C LEU A 258 -2.84 14.60 -7.90
N LEU A 259 -1.99 14.29 -8.85
CA LEU A 259 -2.15 13.17 -9.77
C LEU A 259 -1.42 11.96 -9.25
N VAL A 260 -2.07 10.82 -9.25
CA VAL A 260 -1.54 9.58 -8.69
C VAL A 260 -1.77 8.43 -9.61
N LEU A 261 -0.74 7.58 -9.77
CA LEU A 261 -0.90 6.25 -10.35
C LEU A 261 -1.46 5.30 -9.31
N ALA A 262 -2.72 4.94 -9.44
CA ALA A 262 -3.29 3.87 -8.66
C ALA A 262 -2.98 2.52 -9.33
N LYS A 263 -2.01 1.78 -8.84
CA LYS A 263 -1.78 0.37 -9.25
C LYS A 263 -2.91 -0.55 -8.78
N HIS A 264 -3.56 -0.17 -7.71
CA HIS A 264 -4.75 -0.80 -7.15
C HIS A 264 -5.65 0.30 -6.64
N PHE A 265 -6.95 0.14 -6.82
CA PHE A 265 -7.96 1.04 -6.27
C PHE A 265 -8.08 0.81 -4.75
N ASP A 266 -7.01 1.10 -4.04
CA ASP A 266 -7.11 1.34 -2.61
C ASP A 266 -7.41 2.82 -2.44
N LYS A 267 -8.31 3.18 -1.55
CA LYS A 267 -8.62 4.58 -1.17
C LYS A 267 -7.35 5.36 -0.76
N TYR A 268 -6.20 4.69 -0.75
CA TYR A 268 -4.94 5.13 -0.18
C TYR A 268 -3.87 5.16 -1.26
N ILE A 269 -3.29 6.31 -1.39
CA ILE A 269 -2.27 6.62 -2.37
C ILE A 269 -0.93 6.56 -1.66
N ASP A 270 -0.02 5.72 -2.15
CA ASP A 270 1.39 5.83 -1.80
C ASP A 270 1.97 7.07 -2.51
N THR A 271 2.00 8.21 -1.80
CA THR A 271 2.37 9.53 -2.36
C THR A 271 3.84 9.65 -2.70
N TYR A 272 4.68 8.68 -2.36
CA TYR A 272 6.13 8.88 -2.38
C TYR A 272 6.83 8.57 -3.69
N LYS A 273 6.26 7.76 -4.58
CA LYS A 273 7.00 7.38 -5.79
C LYS A 273 6.46 7.91 -7.11
N ASP A 274 5.14 8.17 -7.23
CA ASP A 274 4.51 8.36 -8.52
C ASP A 274 3.41 9.46 -8.54
N SER A 275 3.49 10.44 -7.64
CA SER A 275 2.54 11.54 -7.61
C SER A 275 3.13 12.84 -8.17
N PHE A 276 2.32 13.55 -8.97
CA PHE A 276 2.65 14.90 -9.46
C PHE A 276 1.68 15.91 -8.89
N GLU A 277 2.22 17.03 -8.37
CA GLU A 277 1.44 18.18 -7.97
C GLU A 277 1.16 19.05 -9.21
N ILE A 278 -0.11 19.36 -9.47
CA ILE A 278 -0.56 20.01 -10.69
C ILE A 278 -1.41 21.22 -10.35
N SER A 279 -1.23 22.32 -11.07
CA SER A 279 -2.09 23.49 -10.95
C SER A 279 -3.55 23.16 -11.30
N ALA A 280 -4.49 23.67 -10.50
CA ALA A 280 -5.92 23.48 -10.69
C ALA A 280 -6.49 24.10 -11.99
N GLN A 281 -5.68 24.90 -12.71
CA GLN A 281 -6.08 25.49 -13.99
C GLN A 281 -6.24 24.47 -15.13
N TYR A 282 -5.61 23.28 -15.02
CA TYR A 282 -5.69 22.26 -16.06
C TYR A 282 -6.93 21.38 -15.88
N SER A 283 -7.57 21.03 -17.00
CA SER A 283 -8.71 20.12 -16.98
C SER A 283 -8.28 18.69 -16.62
N ILE A 284 -9.21 17.90 -16.12
CA ILE A 284 -8.97 16.51 -15.72
C ILE A 284 -8.56 15.67 -16.93
N GLU A 285 -9.19 15.91 -18.07
CA GLU A 285 -8.91 15.20 -19.31
C GLU A 285 -7.48 15.49 -19.81
N ASN A 286 -7.06 16.76 -19.77
CA ASN A 286 -5.71 17.13 -20.15
C ASN A 286 -4.65 16.52 -19.23
N ILE A 287 -4.92 16.50 -17.93
CA ILE A 287 -4.06 15.84 -16.94
C ILE A 287 -3.95 14.34 -17.26
N ALA A 288 -5.07 13.68 -17.52
CA ALA A 288 -5.11 12.25 -17.80
C ALA A 288 -4.37 11.88 -19.09
N ILE A 289 -4.64 12.58 -20.19
CA ILE A 289 -3.96 12.33 -21.46
C ILE A 289 -2.46 12.54 -21.32
N SER A 290 -2.03 13.65 -20.72
CA SER A 290 -0.61 13.93 -20.52
C SER A 290 0.08 12.87 -19.66
N ARG A 291 -0.64 12.29 -18.69
CA ARG A 291 -0.13 11.21 -17.86
C ARG A 291 0.03 9.90 -18.64
N PHE A 292 -0.91 9.56 -19.49
CA PHE A 292 -0.78 8.38 -20.36
C PHE A 292 0.30 8.61 -21.42
N GLU A 293 0.38 9.81 -21.96
CA GLU A 293 1.38 10.18 -22.97
C GLU A 293 2.81 10.14 -22.42
N LEU A 294 3.00 10.52 -21.16
CA LEU A 294 4.30 10.42 -20.49
C LEU A 294 4.92 9.03 -20.60
N MET A 295 4.11 7.98 -20.51
CA MET A 295 4.59 6.59 -20.60
C MET A 295 5.26 6.28 -21.94
N GLY A 296 4.72 6.81 -23.03
CA GLY A 296 5.32 6.71 -24.37
C GLY A 296 6.43 7.73 -24.60
N ALA A 297 6.17 8.99 -24.25
CA ALA A 297 7.07 10.11 -24.49
C ALA A 297 8.45 9.94 -23.85
N ILE A 298 8.52 9.44 -22.61
CA ILE A 298 9.79 9.25 -21.91
C ILE A 298 10.70 8.24 -22.62
N THR A 299 10.11 7.25 -23.28
CA THR A 299 10.83 6.24 -24.07
C THR A 299 11.16 6.74 -25.47
N ILE A 300 10.21 7.43 -26.11
CA ILE A 300 10.34 7.86 -27.53
C ILE A 300 11.23 9.11 -27.66
N LYS A 301 11.16 10.05 -26.72
CA LYS A 301 11.91 11.32 -26.77
C LYS A 301 13.42 11.14 -27.02
N PRO A 302 14.13 10.23 -26.31
CA PRO A 302 15.57 10.04 -26.51
C PRO A 302 15.97 9.46 -27.85
N ILE A 303 15.02 8.81 -28.54
CA ILE A 303 15.26 8.06 -29.78
C ILE A 303 14.63 8.68 -31.02
N LEU A 304 14.00 9.85 -30.90
CA LEU A 304 13.37 10.55 -32.03
C LEU A 304 14.30 10.69 -33.24
N ASN A 305 15.58 10.92 -33.02
CA ASN A 305 16.55 11.11 -34.11
C ASN A 305 16.94 9.83 -34.86
N ILE A 306 16.58 8.65 -34.36
CA ILE A 306 16.90 7.36 -35.00
C ILE A 306 15.68 6.66 -35.57
N ILE A 307 14.46 7.06 -35.23
CA ILE A 307 13.24 6.54 -35.85
C ILE A 307 12.93 7.29 -37.14
N LYS A 308 12.35 6.60 -38.11
CA LYS A 308 11.93 7.19 -39.37
C LYS A 308 10.41 7.31 -39.41
N ASP A 309 9.91 8.18 -40.28
CA ASP A 309 8.47 8.42 -40.48
C ASP A 309 7.81 7.31 -41.33
N ASN A 310 7.93 6.07 -40.86
CA ASN A 310 7.27 4.88 -41.39
C ASN A 310 7.04 3.92 -40.21
N ILE A 311 5.95 4.13 -39.48
CA ILE A 311 5.74 3.57 -38.15
C ILE A 311 4.50 2.68 -38.12
N LEU A 312 4.64 1.50 -37.49
CA LEU A 312 3.51 0.64 -37.14
C LEU A 312 3.28 0.63 -35.64
N ILE A 313 2.08 1.00 -35.22
CA ILE A 313 1.61 0.89 -33.84
C ILE A 313 0.69 -0.31 -33.70
N ILE A 314 1.02 -1.23 -32.78
CA ILE A 314 0.21 -2.41 -32.51
C ILE A 314 -0.47 -2.24 -31.15
N GLY A 315 -1.80 -2.13 -31.18
CA GLY A 315 -2.63 -1.85 -30.01
C GLY A 315 -2.96 -0.36 -29.86
N LEU A 316 -4.23 -0.01 -30.06
CA LEU A 316 -4.73 1.37 -29.94
C LEU A 316 -5.48 1.59 -28.61
N GLY A 317 -4.88 1.09 -27.51
CA GLY A 317 -5.28 1.44 -26.13
C GLY A 317 -4.71 2.81 -25.72
N ASN A 318 -4.78 3.14 -24.43
CA ASN A 318 -4.24 4.41 -23.91
C ASN A 318 -2.79 4.67 -24.33
N ILE A 319 -1.95 3.66 -24.21
CA ILE A 319 -0.51 3.78 -24.45
C ILE A 319 -0.24 3.97 -25.94
N GLY A 320 -0.81 3.11 -26.81
CA GLY A 320 -0.61 3.22 -28.25
C GLY A 320 -1.18 4.51 -28.83
N PHE A 321 -2.37 4.93 -28.36
CA PHE A 321 -2.98 6.17 -28.76
C PHE A 321 -2.15 7.40 -28.36
N THR A 322 -1.69 7.45 -27.12
CA THR A 322 -0.90 8.61 -26.66
C THR A 322 0.52 8.61 -27.23
N ALA A 323 1.12 7.45 -27.48
CA ALA A 323 2.38 7.34 -28.23
C ALA A 323 2.22 7.92 -29.66
N MET A 324 1.10 7.61 -30.32
CA MET A 324 0.77 8.21 -31.62
C MET A 324 0.64 9.74 -31.54
N LEU A 325 -0.07 10.28 -30.54
CA LEU A 325 -0.17 11.72 -30.33
C LEU A 325 1.21 12.37 -30.19
N TYR A 326 2.06 11.78 -29.35
CA TYR A 326 3.42 12.26 -29.16
C TYR A 326 4.25 12.28 -30.44
N LEU A 327 4.12 11.25 -31.28
CA LEU A 327 4.78 11.19 -32.58
C LEU A 327 4.27 12.29 -33.53
N LEU A 328 2.95 12.51 -33.61
CA LEU A 328 2.35 13.57 -34.43
C LEU A 328 2.86 14.96 -34.02
N GLU A 329 3.00 15.22 -32.72
CA GLU A 329 3.56 16.46 -32.16
C GLU A 329 5.03 16.67 -32.52
N ASN A 330 5.75 15.57 -32.80
CA ASN A 330 7.13 15.60 -33.24
C ASN A 330 7.28 15.43 -34.77
N ASN A 331 6.21 15.73 -35.54
CA ASN A 331 6.17 15.73 -36.99
C ASN A 331 6.32 14.36 -37.68
N TYR A 332 6.06 13.25 -36.98
CA TYR A 332 5.91 11.94 -37.61
C TYR A 332 4.49 11.81 -38.13
N LYS A 333 4.31 11.56 -39.41
CA LYS A 333 3.00 11.69 -40.08
C LYS A 333 2.52 10.39 -40.73
N ASN A 334 3.43 9.44 -41.02
CA ASN A 334 3.09 8.18 -41.66
C ASN A 334 3.00 7.06 -40.62
N ILE A 335 1.80 6.87 -40.07
CA ILE A 335 1.55 5.93 -38.98
C ILE A 335 0.47 4.94 -39.39
N SER A 336 0.83 3.66 -39.36
CA SER A 336 -0.13 2.55 -39.50
C SER A 336 -0.50 1.99 -38.13
N ILE A 337 -1.72 1.48 -38.01
CA ILE A 337 -2.25 0.97 -36.75
C ILE A 337 -2.85 -0.42 -36.96
N ILE A 338 -2.43 -1.37 -36.12
CA ILE A 338 -3.11 -2.65 -35.95
C ILE A 338 -3.81 -2.67 -34.60
N THR A 339 -5.09 -3.03 -34.60
CA THR A 339 -5.89 -3.23 -33.39
C THR A 339 -6.95 -4.30 -33.64
N ASN A 340 -7.26 -5.10 -32.60
CA ASN A 340 -8.24 -6.20 -32.73
C ASN A 340 -9.65 -5.72 -33.05
N LYS A 341 -10.00 -4.51 -32.65
CA LYS A 341 -11.31 -3.90 -32.90
C LYS A 341 -11.17 -2.41 -33.04
N ILE A 342 -11.75 -1.87 -34.07
CA ILE A 342 -11.83 -0.42 -34.29
C ILE A 342 -13.18 0.05 -33.75
N GLU A 343 -13.16 0.83 -32.71
CA GLU A 343 -14.36 1.48 -32.17
C GLU A 343 -14.66 2.76 -32.97
N LYS A 344 -15.95 3.12 -33.07
CA LYS A 344 -16.39 4.29 -33.86
C LYS A 344 -15.66 5.56 -33.44
N TYR A 345 -15.50 5.80 -32.15
CA TYR A 345 -14.81 6.98 -31.63
C TYR A 345 -13.31 7.01 -31.99
N GLN A 346 -12.67 5.84 -32.16
CA GLN A 346 -11.28 5.76 -32.59
C GLN A 346 -11.16 6.17 -34.07
N ALA A 347 -12.04 5.68 -34.93
CA ALA A 347 -12.07 6.06 -36.33
C ALA A 347 -12.28 7.58 -36.48
N GLU A 348 -13.28 8.15 -35.82
CA GLU A 348 -13.55 9.59 -35.82
C GLU A 348 -12.37 10.41 -35.30
N ALA A 349 -11.66 9.90 -34.30
CA ALA A 349 -10.46 10.54 -33.76
C ALA A 349 -9.31 10.55 -34.76
N ILE A 350 -9.07 9.43 -35.44
CA ILE A 350 -8.02 9.31 -36.48
C ILE A 350 -8.33 10.28 -37.66
N ASP A 351 -9.58 10.33 -38.11
CA ASP A 351 -9.98 11.27 -39.16
C ASP A 351 -9.74 12.75 -38.78
N ARG A 352 -10.01 13.10 -37.53
CA ARG A 352 -9.75 14.45 -37.01
C ARG A 352 -8.25 14.74 -36.94
N LEU A 353 -7.45 13.81 -36.38
CA LEU A 353 -6.01 13.97 -36.27
C LEU A 353 -5.32 14.02 -37.63
N ASN A 354 -5.76 13.25 -38.62
CA ASN A 354 -5.28 13.35 -40.00
C ASN A 354 -5.46 14.77 -40.58
N LYS A 355 -6.60 15.39 -40.33
CA LYS A 355 -6.87 16.77 -40.77
C LYS A 355 -6.04 17.79 -40.00
N GLU A 356 -5.97 17.66 -38.68
CA GLU A 356 -5.30 18.61 -37.79
C GLU A 356 -3.78 18.63 -38.04
N TYR A 357 -3.16 17.46 -38.18
CA TYR A 357 -1.69 17.31 -38.31
C TYR A 357 -1.24 17.18 -39.78
N ASN A 358 -2.16 17.19 -40.74
CA ASN A 358 -1.88 16.86 -42.13
C ASN A 358 -1.07 15.57 -42.25
N SER A 359 -1.58 14.51 -41.62
CA SER A 359 -0.93 13.19 -41.46
C SER A 359 -1.64 12.13 -42.28
N ASN A 360 -0.97 10.98 -42.41
CA ASN A 360 -1.45 9.74 -43.06
C ASN A 360 -1.52 8.63 -42.04
N ILE A 361 -2.47 8.73 -41.10
CA ILE A 361 -2.73 7.67 -40.13
C ILE A 361 -3.79 6.74 -40.74
N LYS A 362 -3.53 5.44 -40.73
CA LYS A 362 -4.45 4.43 -41.28
C LYS A 362 -4.46 3.15 -40.46
N PHE A 363 -5.60 2.45 -40.48
CA PHE A 363 -5.70 1.10 -39.98
C PHE A 363 -5.22 0.10 -41.02
N VAL A 364 -4.55 -0.95 -40.59
CA VAL A 364 -4.06 -2.05 -41.46
C VAL A 364 -4.37 -3.38 -40.75
N ASP A 365 -4.54 -4.43 -41.57
CA ASP A 365 -5.06 -5.72 -41.09
C ASP A 365 -3.96 -6.78 -40.83
N ASN A 366 -2.74 -6.54 -41.31
CA ASN A 366 -1.64 -7.51 -41.20
C ASN A 366 -0.29 -6.83 -40.94
N TYR A 367 0.73 -7.63 -40.66
CA TYR A 367 2.10 -7.22 -40.37
C TYR A 367 3.04 -7.17 -41.59
N ASP A 368 2.54 -7.49 -42.80
CA ASP A 368 3.34 -7.72 -44.01
C ASP A 368 3.83 -6.41 -44.66
N PHE A 369 4.08 -5.39 -43.89
CA PHE A 369 4.54 -4.12 -44.37
C PHE A 369 5.96 -3.81 -43.96
N ASP A 370 6.66 -3.10 -44.81
CA ASP A 370 8.05 -2.68 -44.59
C ASP A 370 8.10 -1.43 -43.67
N TYR A 371 8.01 -1.65 -42.36
CA TYR A 371 8.09 -0.56 -41.38
C TYR A 371 9.49 -0.45 -40.79
N ASP A 372 9.94 0.80 -40.64
CA ASP A 372 11.21 1.10 -39.98
C ASP A 372 11.10 1.01 -38.44
N THR A 373 9.92 1.31 -37.90
CA THR A 373 9.68 1.37 -36.45
C THR A 373 8.36 0.68 -36.08
N TYR A 374 8.44 -0.20 -35.10
CA TYR A 374 7.31 -0.91 -34.51
C TYR A 374 7.13 -0.44 -33.08
N ILE A 375 5.91 -0.04 -32.72
CA ILE A 375 5.54 0.29 -31.33
C ILE A 375 4.56 -0.75 -30.85
N GLU A 376 5.03 -1.62 -29.98
CA GLU A 376 4.23 -2.66 -29.36
C GLU A 376 3.59 -2.11 -28.09
N ALA A 377 2.27 -1.98 -28.06
CA ALA A 377 1.49 -1.39 -26.98
C ALA A 377 0.44 -2.36 -26.38
N THR A 378 0.52 -3.67 -26.72
CA THR A 378 -0.42 -4.70 -26.24
C THR A 378 0.11 -5.49 -25.05
N GLY A 379 1.44 -5.65 -24.94
CA GLY A 379 2.10 -6.53 -23.99
C GLY A 379 1.87 -8.03 -24.28
N CYS A 380 1.55 -8.38 -25.53
CA CYS A 380 1.26 -9.74 -25.95
C CYS A 380 2.50 -10.40 -26.56
N SER A 381 2.90 -11.57 -26.05
CA SER A 381 4.06 -12.32 -26.50
C SER A 381 3.99 -12.71 -27.97
N GLU A 382 2.83 -13.13 -28.43
CA GLU A 382 2.62 -13.54 -29.82
C GLU A 382 2.78 -12.36 -30.79
N VAL A 383 2.37 -11.16 -30.39
CA VAL A 383 2.57 -9.94 -31.18
C VAL A 383 4.06 -9.64 -31.33
N ILE A 384 4.83 -9.73 -30.23
CA ILE A 384 6.29 -9.48 -30.28
C ILE A 384 6.99 -10.51 -31.16
N LYS A 385 6.61 -11.79 -31.08
CA LYS A 385 7.10 -12.83 -31.90
C LYS A 385 6.84 -12.54 -33.40
N ASN A 386 5.61 -12.21 -33.76
CA ASN A 386 5.24 -11.87 -35.12
C ASN A 386 6.03 -10.67 -35.67
N ILE A 387 6.26 -9.63 -34.84
CA ILE A 387 7.12 -8.50 -35.24
C ILE A 387 8.54 -8.98 -35.55
N VAL A 388 9.15 -9.80 -34.69
CA VAL A 388 10.53 -10.31 -34.92
C VAL A 388 10.62 -11.13 -36.19
N GLU A 389 9.62 -11.97 -36.48
CA GLU A 389 9.58 -12.82 -37.63
C GLU A 389 9.37 -12.02 -38.95
N THR A 390 8.60 -10.93 -38.92
CA THR A 390 8.20 -10.21 -40.14
C THR A 390 8.95 -8.90 -40.37
N ALA A 391 9.49 -8.26 -39.31
CA ALA A 391 10.16 -6.96 -39.40
C ALA A 391 11.36 -7.00 -40.40
N PRO A 392 11.53 -5.95 -41.21
CA PRO A 392 12.69 -5.81 -42.09
C PRO A 392 13.99 -5.63 -41.31
N ASN A 393 15.10 -5.73 -42.04
CA ASN A 393 16.41 -5.48 -41.45
C ASN A 393 16.54 -4.04 -40.92
N LEU A 394 17.22 -3.90 -39.78
CA LEU A 394 17.48 -2.63 -39.10
C LEU A 394 16.25 -1.97 -38.49
N SER A 395 15.12 -2.67 -38.36
CA SER A 395 13.92 -2.14 -37.72
C SER A 395 14.13 -1.90 -36.20
N LYS A 396 13.45 -0.89 -35.67
CA LYS A 396 13.38 -0.57 -34.25
C LYS A 396 12.07 -1.08 -33.67
N ILE A 397 12.15 -1.80 -32.57
CA ILE A 397 11.01 -2.38 -31.87
C ILE A 397 10.94 -1.76 -30.48
N ILE A 398 9.95 -0.92 -30.26
CA ILE A 398 9.72 -0.19 -29.00
C ILE A 398 8.64 -0.93 -28.23
N LEU A 399 9.00 -1.47 -27.06
CA LEU A 399 8.10 -2.24 -26.20
C LEU A 399 7.50 -1.31 -25.15
N LEU A 400 6.30 -0.81 -25.38
CA LEU A 400 5.54 0.04 -24.46
C LEU A 400 4.46 -0.74 -23.71
N GLY A 401 3.97 -1.84 -24.26
CA GLY A 401 2.99 -2.71 -23.62
C GLY A 401 3.57 -3.40 -22.39
N VAL A 402 2.84 -3.38 -21.26
CA VAL A 402 3.25 -4.14 -20.08
C VAL A 402 3.10 -5.63 -20.36
N PRO A 403 4.19 -6.42 -20.28
CA PRO A 403 4.13 -7.86 -20.55
C PRO A 403 3.09 -8.58 -19.70
N ARG A 404 2.29 -9.42 -20.33
CA ARG A 404 1.26 -10.25 -19.66
C ARG A 404 1.78 -11.60 -19.21
N GLU A 405 2.91 -12.02 -19.77
CA GLU A 405 3.57 -13.31 -19.51
C GLU A 405 5.01 -13.08 -19.05
N GLU A 406 5.52 -13.98 -18.20
CA GLU A 406 6.88 -13.85 -17.65
C GLU A 406 7.98 -14.23 -18.65
N LYS A 407 7.67 -15.01 -19.68
CA LYS A 407 8.64 -15.52 -20.65
C LYS A 407 8.13 -15.41 -22.06
N TYR A 408 9.00 -14.97 -22.97
CA TYR A 408 8.75 -14.91 -24.41
C TYR A 408 9.69 -15.83 -25.16
N LEU A 409 9.16 -16.58 -26.11
CA LEU A 409 9.97 -17.36 -27.07
C LEU A 409 10.24 -16.49 -28.28
N ILE A 410 11.37 -15.81 -28.31
CA ILE A 410 11.87 -15.07 -29.46
C ILE A 410 13.10 -15.80 -29.99
N ASN A 411 13.20 -15.94 -31.31
CA ASN A 411 14.38 -16.50 -31.93
C ASN A 411 15.54 -15.47 -31.96
N PRO A 412 16.61 -15.65 -31.17
CA PRO A 412 17.72 -14.70 -31.16
C PRO A 412 18.44 -14.59 -32.51
N LEU A 413 18.34 -15.62 -33.36
CA LEU A 413 18.96 -15.62 -34.66
C LEU A 413 18.30 -14.62 -35.62
N ASP A 414 16.97 -14.42 -35.52
CA ASP A 414 16.28 -13.42 -36.33
C ASP A 414 16.65 -12.02 -35.91
N ILE A 415 16.80 -11.79 -34.61
CA ILE A 415 17.27 -10.48 -34.06
C ILE A 415 18.67 -10.17 -34.62
N ASN A 416 19.59 -11.16 -34.54
CA ASN A 416 20.96 -10.98 -34.98
C ASN A 416 21.06 -10.81 -36.52
N ARG A 417 20.43 -11.70 -37.32
CA ARG A 417 20.51 -11.65 -38.76
C ARG A 417 19.90 -10.39 -39.36
N LYS A 418 18.84 -9.88 -38.75
CA LYS A 418 18.13 -8.67 -39.21
C LYS A 418 18.67 -7.40 -38.59
N ASN A 419 19.62 -7.49 -37.66
CA ASN A 419 20.12 -6.33 -36.88
C ASN A 419 18.95 -5.53 -36.26
N LEU A 420 17.99 -6.21 -35.61
CA LEU A 420 16.87 -5.56 -34.97
C LEU A 420 17.29 -4.82 -33.68
N MET A 421 16.75 -3.64 -33.45
CA MET A 421 16.99 -2.88 -32.24
C MET A 421 15.76 -2.96 -31.32
N PHE A 422 15.93 -3.50 -30.11
CA PHE A 422 14.89 -3.52 -29.08
C PHE A 422 15.08 -2.39 -28.08
N ILE A 423 13.99 -1.68 -27.79
CA ILE A 423 13.97 -0.55 -26.86
C ILE A 423 12.86 -0.81 -25.85
N GLY A 424 13.23 -1.04 -24.58
CA GLY A 424 12.27 -1.22 -23.50
C GLY A 424 11.70 0.12 -23.05
N GLY A 425 10.38 0.17 -22.88
CA GLY A 425 9.65 1.37 -22.48
C GLY A 425 9.01 1.21 -21.09
N HIS A 426 9.78 1.31 -20.01
CA HIS A 426 9.23 1.30 -18.65
C HIS A 426 9.45 2.64 -17.98
N GLU A 427 8.38 3.37 -17.76
CA GLU A 427 8.37 4.73 -17.24
C GLU A 427 9.07 4.91 -15.90
N LEU A 428 8.92 3.93 -14.98
CA LEU A 428 9.40 4.05 -13.62
C LEU A 428 10.86 3.59 -13.43
N ASN A 429 11.37 2.78 -14.36
CA ASN A 429 12.71 2.21 -14.26
C ASN A 429 13.68 2.99 -15.15
N GLY A 430 14.79 3.45 -14.56
CA GLY A 430 15.82 4.19 -15.26
C GLY A 430 15.57 5.70 -15.39
N HIS A 431 14.46 6.22 -14.82
CA HIS A 431 14.14 7.64 -14.86
C HIS A 431 13.88 8.20 -13.46
N THR A 432 14.41 9.39 -13.19
CA THR A 432 14.17 10.11 -11.93
C THR A 432 12.75 10.71 -11.94
N ILE A 433 12.23 11.05 -10.76
CA ILE A 433 10.94 11.73 -10.65
C ILE A 433 10.98 13.13 -11.28
N GLU A 434 12.13 13.80 -11.23
CA GLU A 434 12.34 15.12 -11.82
C GLU A 434 12.28 15.07 -13.35
N GLU A 435 12.91 14.08 -13.98
CA GLU A 435 12.85 13.86 -15.43
C GLU A 435 11.41 13.59 -15.89
N ARG A 436 10.71 12.69 -15.19
CA ARG A 436 9.30 12.39 -15.47
C ARG A 436 8.40 13.62 -15.30
N ARG A 437 8.60 14.39 -14.24
CA ARG A 437 7.85 15.63 -13.98
C ARG A 437 8.05 16.67 -15.08
N LYS A 438 9.30 16.87 -15.50
CA LYS A 438 9.63 17.81 -16.55
C LYS A 438 8.92 17.48 -17.88
N ILE A 439 9.00 16.21 -18.30
CA ILE A 439 8.31 15.77 -19.54
C ILE A 439 6.79 15.91 -19.38
N PHE A 440 6.24 15.50 -18.22
CA PHE A 440 4.82 15.62 -17.94
C PHE A 440 4.31 17.08 -18.02
N GLU A 441 5.05 18.03 -17.47
CA GLU A 441 4.70 19.46 -17.53
C GLU A 441 4.76 20.01 -18.96
N GLU A 442 5.73 19.55 -19.77
CA GLU A 442 5.80 19.91 -21.20
C GLU A 442 4.53 19.39 -21.93
N LEU A 443 4.20 18.11 -21.75
CA LEU A 443 3.01 17.50 -22.35
C LEU A 443 1.71 18.18 -21.88
N LEU A 444 1.61 18.50 -20.60
CA LEU A 444 0.44 19.17 -20.03
C LEU A 444 0.19 20.55 -20.67
N LYS A 445 1.26 21.31 -20.90
CA LYS A 445 1.18 22.62 -21.61
C LYS A 445 0.73 22.46 -23.08
N ILE A 446 1.17 21.41 -23.76
CA ILE A 446 0.78 21.11 -25.13
C ILE A 446 -0.69 20.68 -25.16
N ASN A 447 -1.06 19.70 -24.33
CA ASN A 447 -2.40 19.12 -24.31
C ASN A 447 -3.48 20.09 -23.79
N SER A 448 -3.11 21.08 -22.96
CA SER A 448 -4.06 22.09 -22.47
C SER A 448 -4.64 22.98 -23.58
N LYS A 449 -4.03 23.00 -24.76
CA LYS A 449 -4.48 23.75 -25.93
C LYS A 449 -5.39 22.93 -26.85
N LYS A 450 -5.68 21.67 -26.52
CA LYS A 450 -6.41 20.73 -27.37
C LYS A 450 -7.73 20.31 -26.72
N ASP A 451 -8.73 20.00 -27.53
CA ASP A 451 -9.94 19.32 -27.06
C ASP A 451 -9.73 17.81 -27.08
N LEU A 452 -9.41 17.25 -25.92
CA LEU A 452 -9.10 15.83 -25.72
C LEU A 452 -10.21 15.06 -24.98
N LYS A 453 -11.33 15.71 -24.69
CA LYS A 453 -12.42 15.12 -23.88
C LYS A 453 -12.98 13.83 -24.45
N SER A 454 -12.96 13.66 -25.77
CA SER A 454 -13.49 12.46 -26.42
C SER A 454 -12.62 11.22 -26.23
N PHE A 455 -11.39 11.33 -25.70
CA PHE A 455 -10.45 10.23 -25.59
C PHE A 455 -10.39 9.59 -24.22
N VAL A 456 -10.96 10.21 -23.18
CA VAL A 456 -10.97 9.70 -21.82
C VAL A 456 -12.37 9.71 -21.23
N ASN A 457 -12.66 8.76 -20.37
CA ASN A 457 -13.82 8.79 -19.49
C ASN A 457 -13.35 9.21 -18.09
N VAL A 458 -13.97 10.25 -17.56
CA VAL A 458 -13.74 10.77 -16.23
C VAL A 458 -14.91 10.36 -15.34
N TYR A 459 -14.64 9.62 -14.29
CA TYR A 459 -15.65 9.19 -13.32
C TYR A 459 -15.40 9.88 -11.99
N HIS A 460 -16.47 10.29 -11.34
CA HIS A 460 -16.44 10.71 -9.95
C HIS A 460 -16.27 9.47 -9.06
N VAL A 461 -15.44 9.52 -8.03
CA VAL A 461 -15.20 8.35 -7.14
C VAL A 461 -16.47 7.83 -6.45
N LYS A 462 -17.52 8.66 -6.40
CA LYS A 462 -18.83 8.31 -5.84
C LYS A 462 -19.80 7.65 -6.84
N ASP A 463 -19.39 7.46 -8.09
CA ASP A 463 -20.26 6.89 -9.11
C ASP A 463 -20.35 5.36 -8.96
N ASP A 464 -21.54 4.80 -9.00
CA ASP A 464 -21.85 3.36 -8.88
C ASP A 464 -21.05 2.49 -9.88
N ILE A 465 -20.58 3.08 -10.96
CA ILE A 465 -19.80 2.39 -11.99
C ILE A 465 -18.41 1.97 -11.46
N ILE A 466 -17.85 2.73 -10.51
CA ILE A 466 -16.56 2.43 -9.90
C ILE A 466 -16.66 1.21 -8.99
N GLU A 467 -17.75 1.09 -8.23
CA GLU A 467 -18.01 -0.10 -7.41
C GLU A 467 -18.09 -1.36 -8.29
N LYS A 468 -18.78 -1.28 -9.44
CA LYS A 468 -18.85 -2.41 -10.39
C LYS A 468 -17.53 -2.77 -11.01
N ILE A 469 -16.65 -1.79 -11.30
CA ILE A 469 -15.30 -2.05 -11.82
C ILE A 469 -14.42 -2.73 -10.74
N LEU A 470 -14.63 -2.41 -9.47
CA LEU A 470 -13.91 -2.99 -8.33
C LEU A 470 -14.41 -4.41 -7.97
N GLU A 471 -15.69 -4.70 -8.15
CA GLU A 471 -16.30 -6.00 -7.87
C GLU A 471 -15.89 -7.09 -8.88
N HIS A 472 -15.41 -6.74 -10.05
CA HIS A 472 -15.00 -7.67 -11.11
C HIS A 472 -13.49 -8.01 -11.05
N LYS A 473 -12.91 -8.00 -9.83
CA LYS A 473 -11.53 -8.44 -9.56
C LYS A 473 -11.44 -9.92 -9.22
#